data_a1280680b4c6dd79c7ccf5ec3f160e06
#
_entry.id   a1280680b4c6dd79c7ccf5ec3f160e06
#
_cell.length_a   1.000
_cell.length_b   1.000
_cell.length_c   1.000
_cell.angle_alpha   90.00
_cell.angle_beta   90.00
_cell.angle_gamma   90.00
#
_symmetry.space_group_name_H-M   'P 1'
#
loop_
_entity.id
_entity.type
_entity.pdbx_description
1 polymer ?
#
loop_
_entity_poly.entity_id
_entity_poly.type
_entity_poly.pdbx_seq_one_letter_code
_entity_poly.pdbx_strand_id
1 'polypeptide(L)'
;MKILRSLATGLAASVLVLSVSLTPGVATDNAVLGADDSSALTSESSTATAAGDLGFSVERLTGSNRYATAADISREFFSPGVAVAVIATGANFPDGLAAGPAADQLGGPVLFVTRDSVPAPTRTELLRLKPQRIVVVGGTGVISSAVRSELDTLTAGPATRVYGSGRYETAAEVSKHAFPGGASIAYLATGANFPDALTGGAAAGIQGAPMLLTPSTSLSAATKAELQRLNPDRIMVLGGTASISAAVLTEVNQIATAERVYGANRYGTALAISQRVFGPDRPATMMATAWNWPDALAAGAAVSHTRGPILLSTGKGLPSGTNAELTRLGPNTAYVLGGTAAQTNEVPRLVQRRLGVCWSGTRPSAGSQQVITSVPTATKQIAFTLDMGGRLDGAHEIVDYLIDHQVCTTFFPTSIMANTSEGRSIVAKIAGHPELFEIGNHTVHHCDMVNGGGGSPSSAPCQVAMTKTFIQKELTGAETVLESLAGMPANPYWRPPFGSHNSTVRGYVAEVGYTKTVMWSRDTIDWDPDTTTQQIVSRATVPAPPAGTIVLAHLGGYRTPDALPTVVSTLRSQGYTFTTLSDMRD
;
A
#
# COMPACT_ATOMS: atom_id res chain seq x y z
N MET A 1 -61.09 -6.72 -5.31
CA MET A 1 -62.13 -7.65 -4.75
C MET A 1 -61.41 -8.82 -4.09
N LYS A 2 -61.48 -8.84 -2.77
CA LYS A 2 -61.43 -9.97 -1.84
C LYS A 2 -60.17 -10.88 -1.82
N ILE A 3 -59.34 -10.86 -0.78
CA ILE A 3 -59.51 -11.42 0.59
C ILE A 3 -59.01 -12.90 0.60
N LEU A 4 -58.22 -13.45 1.44
CA LEU A 4 -57.78 -13.29 2.83
C LEU A 4 -56.82 -14.45 3.21
N ARG A 5 -55.87 -14.14 4.13
CA ARG A 5 -55.47 -14.90 5.32
C ARG A 5 -54.86 -16.31 5.19
N SER A 6 -53.73 -16.52 5.70
CA SER A 6 -53.25 -16.69 7.10
C SER A 6 -53.03 -18.16 7.45
N LEU A 7 -51.86 -18.52 7.92
CA LEU A 7 -51.63 -19.09 9.26
C LEU A 7 -50.14 -19.42 9.48
N ALA A 8 -49.67 -18.99 10.63
CA ALA A 8 -48.36 -19.29 11.20
C ALA A 8 -48.39 -20.64 11.93
N THR A 9 -47.27 -21.34 11.99
CA THR A 9 -46.89 -22.14 13.13
C THR A 9 -45.39 -22.21 13.27
N GLY A 10 -44.90 -21.84 14.46
CA GLY A 10 -43.50 -21.85 14.84
C GLY A 10 -43.01 -23.22 15.27
N LEU A 11 -41.71 -23.39 15.22
CA LEU A 11 -41.00 -24.39 16.03
C LEU A 11 -39.71 -23.75 16.56
N ALA A 12 -39.62 -23.71 17.88
CA ALA A 12 -38.43 -23.34 18.63
C ALA A 12 -37.43 -24.50 18.58
N ALA A 13 -36.17 -24.20 18.37
CA ALA A 13 -35.08 -25.13 18.59
C ALA A 13 -34.08 -24.53 19.60
N SER A 14 -33.92 -25.25 20.68
CA SER A 14 -33.13 -24.92 21.87
C SER A 14 -31.64 -24.98 21.59
N VAL A 15 -30.92 -23.96 22.07
CA VAL A 15 -29.46 -23.92 22.12
C VAL A 15 -28.97 -24.63 23.36
N LEU A 16 -28.16 -25.65 23.20
CA LEU A 16 -27.43 -26.35 24.26
C LEU A 16 -26.03 -25.74 24.41
N VAL A 17 -25.79 -25.06 25.51
CA VAL A 17 -24.48 -24.56 25.90
C VAL A 17 -23.77 -25.63 26.72
N LEU A 18 -22.65 -26.14 26.22
CA LEU A 18 -21.74 -26.98 26.98
C LEU A 18 -20.58 -26.14 27.49
N SER A 19 -20.54 -25.92 28.80
CA SER A 19 -19.42 -25.33 29.52
C SER A 19 -18.44 -26.44 29.93
N VAL A 20 -17.18 -26.32 29.51
CA VAL A 20 -16.10 -27.18 30.04
C VAL A 20 -15.17 -26.32 30.89
N SER A 21 -15.14 -26.68 32.16
CA SER A 21 -14.22 -26.11 33.16
C SER A 21 -12.88 -26.84 33.09
N LEU A 22 -11.78 -26.08 33.04
CA LEU A 22 -10.42 -26.60 33.25
C LEU A 22 -9.82 -25.95 34.48
N THR A 23 -9.52 -26.76 35.47
CA THR A 23 -8.70 -26.41 36.65
C THR A 23 -7.22 -26.68 36.38
N PRO A 24 -6.29 -25.93 37.02
CA PRO A 24 -4.85 -26.02 36.76
C PRO A 24 -4.15 -27.07 37.64
N GLY A 25 -3.23 -27.79 37.04
CA GLY A 25 -2.28 -28.69 37.72
C GLY A 25 -0.85 -28.13 37.65
N VAL A 26 -0.23 -28.08 38.81
CA VAL A 26 1.13 -27.63 39.11
C VAL A 26 2.09 -28.83 39.12
N ALA A 27 3.35 -28.57 38.77
CA ALA A 27 4.62 -29.14 39.27
C ALA A 27 5.51 -29.71 38.17
N THR A 28 6.65 -29.28 38.06
CA THR A 28 7.99 -29.26 38.71
C THR A 28 9.04 -30.03 37.90
N ASP A 29 10.08 -29.31 37.66
CA ASP A 29 11.53 -29.60 37.73
C ASP A 29 12.27 -30.57 36.80
N ASN A 30 13.28 -29.94 36.27
CA ASN A 30 14.72 -30.30 36.22
C ASN A 30 15.33 -30.91 34.93
N ALA A 31 16.16 -30.07 34.38
CA ALA A 31 17.63 -30.22 34.20
C ALA A 31 18.19 -30.81 32.89
N VAL A 32 18.93 -29.96 32.21
CA VAL A 32 20.37 -30.03 31.89
C VAL A 32 20.81 -30.59 30.53
N LEU A 33 21.43 -29.66 29.76
CA LEU A 33 22.56 -29.76 28.82
C LEU A 33 22.38 -30.45 27.46
N GLY A 34 22.68 -29.64 26.46
CA GLY A 34 23.08 -30.09 25.14
C GLY A 34 23.10 -28.91 24.15
N ALA A 35 24.26 -28.24 24.02
CA ALA A 35 24.48 -27.29 22.95
C ALA A 35 24.61 -28.04 21.63
N ASP A 36 23.90 -27.57 20.62
CA ASP A 36 24.39 -27.65 19.25
C ASP A 36 23.79 -26.53 18.38
N ASP A 37 24.69 -25.97 17.64
CA ASP A 37 24.66 -24.82 16.75
C ASP A 37 23.70 -25.08 15.58
N SER A 38 22.61 -24.32 15.50
CA SER A 38 21.88 -24.17 14.26
C SER A 38 21.44 -22.71 14.12
N SER A 39 22.18 -21.96 13.31
CA SER A 39 21.83 -20.63 12.86
C SER A 39 20.41 -20.61 12.28
N ALA A 40 19.44 -20.24 13.11
CA ALA A 40 18.08 -19.97 12.71
C ALA A 40 18.08 -18.68 11.87
N LEU A 41 17.77 -18.82 10.60
CA LEU A 41 17.34 -17.73 9.73
C LEU A 41 16.09 -17.12 10.35
N THR A 42 16.25 -16.02 11.06
CA THR A 42 15.14 -15.17 11.44
C THR A 42 14.53 -14.58 10.17
N SER A 43 13.40 -15.13 9.77
CA SER A 43 12.49 -14.44 8.87
C SER A 43 12.04 -13.17 9.58
N GLU A 44 12.49 -12.00 9.12
CA GLU A 44 11.82 -10.75 9.46
C GLU A 44 10.40 -10.80 8.85
N SER A 45 9.49 -11.37 9.63
CA SER A 45 8.07 -11.10 9.48
C SER A 45 7.91 -9.62 9.79
N SER A 46 7.74 -8.78 8.77
CA SER A 46 7.27 -7.44 8.97
C SER A 46 5.86 -7.58 9.57
N THR A 47 5.76 -7.45 10.88
CA THR A 47 4.48 -7.29 11.56
C THR A 47 3.82 -6.06 10.96
N ALA A 48 2.81 -6.28 10.13
CA ALA A 48 1.87 -5.25 9.78
C ALA A 48 1.26 -4.76 11.10
N THR A 49 1.65 -3.57 11.52
CA THR A 49 0.94 -2.85 12.57
C THR A 49 -0.48 -2.70 12.09
N ALA A 50 -1.42 -3.25 12.84
CA ALA A 50 -2.84 -3.14 12.55
C ALA A 50 -3.17 -1.65 12.35
N ALA A 51 -3.47 -1.28 11.11
CA ALA A 51 -4.03 0.01 10.81
C ALA A 51 -5.39 0.06 11.51
N GLY A 52 -5.55 0.95 12.47
CA GLY A 52 -6.84 1.17 13.11
C GLY A 52 -7.83 1.62 12.03
N ASP A 53 -8.93 0.95 12.01
CA ASP A 53 -10.26 1.10 11.38
C ASP A 53 -10.50 2.21 10.30
N LEU A 54 -9.50 2.52 9.46
CA LEU A 54 -9.65 3.46 8.32
C LEU A 54 -10.14 2.80 7.04
N GLY A 55 -10.52 1.54 7.09
CA GLY A 55 -11.11 0.85 5.94
C GLY A 55 -10.14 0.52 4.80
N PHE A 56 -8.82 0.83 4.89
CA PHE A 56 -7.88 0.38 3.88
C PHE A 56 -6.45 0.14 4.40
N SER A 57 -5.69 -0.74 3.69
CA SER A 57 -4.29 -1.07 3.98
C SER A 57 -3.41 -0.99 2.73
N VAL A 58 -2.11 -0.77 2.93
CA VAL A 58 -1.11 -0.95 1.87
C VAL A 58 -0.10 -2.00 2.32
N GLU A 59 -0.05 -3.09 1.59
CA GLU A 59 0.75 -4.26 1.93
C GLU A 59 1.78 -4.54 0.84
N ARG A 60 2.96 -5.01 1.23
CA ARG A 60 3.99 -5.41 0.27
C ARG A 60 4.11 -6.92 0.23
N LEU A 61 3.87 -7.51 -0.94
CA LEU A 61 4.11 -8.92 -1.19
C LEU A 61 5.45 -9.10 -1.87
N THR A 62 6.40 -9.73 -1.19
CA THR A 62 7.80 -9.77 -1.62
C THR A 62 8.55 -11.00 -1.10
N GLY A 63 9.57 -11.38 -1.82
CA GLY A 63 10.57 -12.36 -1.40
C GLY A 63 11.96 -11.97 -1.89
N SER A 64 12.97 -12.72 -1.51
CA SER A 64 14.38 -12.49 -1.89
C SER A 64 14.63 -12.56 -3.41
N ASN A 65 13.70 -13.16 -4.15
CA ASN A 65 13.74 -13.29 -5.60
C ASN A 65 12.34 -13.59 -6.16
N ARG A 66 12.18 -13.64 -7.49
CA ARG A 66 10.90 -13.89 -8.16
C ARG A 66 10.19 -15.17 -7.74
N TYR A 67 10.93 -16.21 -7.38
CA TYR A 67 10.36 -17.49 -6.90
C TYR A 67 9.75 -17.32 -5.51
N ALA A 68 10.45 -16.63 -4.64
CA ALA A 68 9.98 -16.31 -3.30
C ALA A 68 8.83 -15.30 -3.32
N THR A 69 8.85 -14.29 -4.21
CA THR A 69 7.73 -13.35 -4.38
C THR A 69 6.46 -14.07 -4.87
N ALA A 70 6.59 -14.98 -5.86
CA ALA A 70 5.44 -15.77 -6.31
C ALA A 70 4.88 -16.68 -5.21
N ALA A 71 5.74 -17.26 -4.38
CA ALA A 71 5.34 -18.04 -3.22
C ALA A 71 4.65 -17.17 -2.14
N ASP A 72 5.09 -15.94 -1.96
CA ASP A 72 4.50 -14.98 -1.02
C ASP A 72 3.10 -14.55 -1.47
N ILE A 73 2.95 -14.19 -2.75
CA ILE A 73 1.65 -13.91 -3.37
C ILE A 73 0.71 -15.13 -3.21
N SER A 74 1.24 -16.34 -3.43
CA SER A 74 0.46 -17.57 -3.25
C SER A 74 0.01 -17.78 -1.80
N ARG A 75 0.86 -17.48 -0.81
CA ARG A 75 0.50 -17.59 0.61
C ARG A 75 -0.59 -16.62 1.03
N GLU A 76 -0.55 -15.41 0.48
CA GLU A 76 -1.55 -14.40 0.77
C GLU A 76 -2.95 -14.81 0.29
N PHE A 77 -3.06 -15.35 -0.93
CA PHE A 77 -4.37 -15.55 -1.55
C PHE A 77 -4.86 -17.00 -1.58
N PHE A 78 -3.99 -18.00 -1.40
CA PHE A 78 -4.38 -19.40 -1.58
C PHE A 78 -4.16 -20.26 -0.32
N SER A 79 -5.22 -20.86 0.16
CA SER A 79 -5.18 -21.82 1.27
C SER A 79 -4.70 -23.21 0.80
N PRO A 80 -4.19 -24.08 1.70
CA PRO A 80 -3.90 -25.48 1.36
C PRO A 80 -5.11 -26.23 0.79
N GLY A 81 -4.85 -27.18 -0.13
CA GLY A 81 -5.88 -27.98 -0.78
C GLY A 81 -6.41 -27.38 -2.10
N VAL A 82 -5.65 -26.46 -2.73
CA VAL A 82 -6.04 -25.88 -4.04
C VAL A 82 -6.24 -26.96 -5.10
N ALA A 83 -7.19 -26.72 -6.02
CA ALA A 83 -7.48 -27.65 -7.10
C ALA A 83 -6.28 -27.81 -8.07
N VAL A 84 -5.53 -26.74 -8.28
CA VAL A 84 -4.37 -26.74 -9.20
C VAL A 84 -3.25 -25.85 -8.67
N ALA A 85 -2.01 -26.13 -9.06
CA ALA A 85 -0.93 -25.16 -9.10
C ALA A 85 -0.39 -25.09 -10.53
N VAL A 86 -0.35 -23.91 -11.11
CA VAL A 86 0.20 -23.69 -12.46
C VAL A 86 1.66 -23.31 -12.35
N ILE A 87 2.52 -24.05 -13.03
CA ILE A 87 3.98 -23.87 -13.00
C ILE A 87 4.46 -23.30 -14.32
N ALA A 88 5.12 -22.15 -14.26
CA ALA A 88 5.73 -21.50 -15.41
C ALA A 88 7.24 -21.30 -15.19
N THR A 89 7.99 -21.03 -16.26
CA THR A 89 9.40 -20.68 -16.12
C THR A 89 9.58 -19.29 -15.52
N GLY A 90 10.45 -19.15 -14.53
CA GLY A 90 10.87 -17.86 -14.01
C GLY A 90 11.93 -17.14 -14.86
N ALA A 91 12.44 -17.77 -15.92
CA ALA A 91 13.51 -17.21 -16.74
C ALA A 91 13.00 -16.23 -17.83
N ASN A 92 11.80 -16.47 -18.39
CA ASN A 92 11.25 -15.67 -19.48
C ASN A 92 9.71 -15.61 -19.38
N PHE A 93 9.08 -14.57 -19.95
CA PHE A 93 7.64 -14.30 -19.81
C PHE A 93 6.71 -14.99 -20.81
N PRO A 94 7.10 -15.33 -22.05
CA PRO A 94 6.13 -15.57 -23.12
C PRO A 94 5.11 -16.67 -22.84
N ASP A 95 5.57 -17.81 -22.37
CA ASP A 95 4.69 -18.96 -22.07
C ASP A 95 3.82 -18.68 -20.80
N GLY A 96 4.33 -17.85 -19.89
CA GLY A 96 3.63 -17.47 -18.66
C GLY A 96 2.51 -16.46 -18.84
N LEU A 97 2.50 -15.65 -19.91
CA LEU A 97 1.50 -14.58 -20.07
C LEU A 97 0.05 -15.08 -20.10
N ALA A 98 -0.18 -16.27 -20.63
CA ALA A 98 -1.50 -16.91 -20.61
C ALA A 98 -1.79 -17.67 -19.30
N ALA A 99 -0.78 -17.88 -18.46
CA ALA A 99 -0.90 -18.70 -17.25
C ALA A 99 -1.73 -18.04 -16.14
N GLY A 100 -1.65 -16.71 -15.98
CA GLY A 100 -2.38 -15.98 -14.92
C GLY A 100 -3.88 -16.23 -14.97
N PRO A 101 -4.60 -15.80 -16.02
CA PRO A 101 -6.05 -16.00 -16.13
C PRO A 101 -6.43 -17.49 -16.23
N ALA A 102 -5.58 -18.34 -16.78
CA ALA A 102 -5.82 -19.79 -16.78
C ALA A 102 -5.74 -20.40 -15.37
N ALA A 103 -4.78 -19.96 -14.56
CA ALA A 103 -4.64 -20.41 -13.17
C ALA A 103 -5.82 -19.92 -12.30
N ASP A 104 -6.25 -18.68 -12.47
CA ASP A 104 -7.44 -18.14 -11.82
C ASP A 104 -8.70 -18.97 -12.18
N GLN A 105 -8.90 -19.27 -13.46
CA GLN A 105 -10.00 -20.11 -13.94
C GLN A 105 -9.94 -21.54 -13.37
N LEU A 106 -8.74 -22.09 -13.18
CA LEU A 106 -8.53 -23.43 -12.64
C LEU A 106 -8.54 -23.48 -11.10
N GLY A 107 -8.56 -22.33 -10.43
CA GLY A 107 -8.64 -22.19 -8.97
C GLY A 107 -7.33 -22.42 -8.24
N GLY A 108 -6.22 -21.82 -8.71
CA GLY A 108 -4.96 -21.92 -8.00
C GLY A 108 -3.88 -20.94 -8.47
N PRO A 109 -2.74 -20.89 -7.78
CA PRO A 109 -1.67 -19.93 -8.02
C PRO A 109 -0.83 -20.24 -9.25
N VAL A 110 -0.09 -19.21 -9.72
CA VAL A 110 1.07 -19.38 -10.61
C VAL A 110 2.33 -19.34 -9.77
N LEU A 111 3.16 -20.40 -9.88
CA LEU A 111 4.47 -20.49 -9.26
C LEU A 111 5.55 -20.68 -10.33
N PHE A 112 6.78 -20.28 -10.01
CA PHE A 112 7.88 -20.33 -10.98
C PHE A 112 8.90 -21.41 -10.65
N VAL A 113 9.50 -21.97 -11.71
CA VAL A 113 10.65 -22.87 -11.64
C VAL A 113 11.77 -22.38 -12.55
N THR A 114 13.00 -22.87 -12.33
CA THR A 114 14.05 -22.75 -13.33
C THR A 114 13.89 -23.84 -14.40
N ARG A 115 14.71 -23.80 -15.44
CA ARG A 115 14.68 -24.85 -16.45
C ARG A 115 14.96 -26.24 -15.85
N ASP A 116 15.90 -26.30 -14.91
CA ASP A 116 16.53 -27.58 -14.46
C ASP A 116 16.35 -27.84 -12.94
N SER A 117 15.58 -27.01 -12.22
CA SER A 117 15.32 -27.22 -10.79
C SER A 117 14.00 -26.60 -10.34
N VAL A 118 13.42 -27.15 -9.26
CA VAL A 118 12.35 -26.53 -8.47
C VAL A 118 13.00 -25.76 -7.33
N PRO A 119 13.02 -24.39 -7.37
CA PRO A 119 13.64 -23.60 -6.30
C PRO A 119 12.99 -23.85 -4.94
N ALA A 120 13.79 -23.73 -3.87
CA ALA A 120 13.32 -23.99 -2.50
C ALA A 120 12.03 -23.24 -2.12
N PRO A 121 11.85 -21.92 -2.43
CA PRO A 121 10.59 -21.24 -2.14
C PRO A 121 9.38 -21.88 -2.83
N THR A 122 9.52 -22.25 -4.10
CA THR A 122 8.47 -22.93 -4.88
C THR A 122 8.15 -24.30 -4.31
N ARG A 123 9.16 -25.08 -3.96
CA ARG A 123 9.00 -26.41 -3.34
C ARG A 123 8.26 -26.28 -1.99
N THR A 124 8.69 -25.38 -1.12
CA THR A 124 8.07 -25.15 0.18
C THR A 124 6.60 -24.76 0.03
N GLU A 125 6.31 -23.90 -0.94
CA GLU A 125 4.94 -23.45 -1.19
C GLU A 125 4.06 -24.59 -1.76
N LEU A 126 4.57 -25.41 -2.67
CA LEU A 126 3.83 -26.59 -3.16
C LEU A 126 3.55 -27.60 -2.05
N LEU A 127 4.49 -27.82 -1.13
CA LEU A 127 4.29 -28.67 0.05
C LEU A 127 3.22 -28.10 1.01
N ARG A 128 3.15 -26.77 1.14
CA ARG A 128 2.08 -26.11 1.92
C ARG A 128 0.73 -26.22 1.23
N LEU A 129 0.68 -25.91 -0.05
CA LEU A 129 -0.56 -25.88 -0.85
C LEU A 129 -1.19 -27.26 -1.02
N LYS A 130 -0.38 -28.32 -1.16
CA LYS A 130 -0.84 -29.68 -1.46
C LYS A 130 -1.84 -29.71 -2.62
N PRO A 131 -1.46 -29.19 -3.81
CA PRO A 131 -2.38 -29.08 -4.94
C PRO A 131 -2.86 -30.47 -5.38
N GLN A 132 -4.14 -30.56 -5.79
CA GLN A 132 -4.68 -31.81 -6.35
C GLN A 132 -4.04 -32.15 -7.68
N ARG A 133 -3.65 -31.13 -8.47
CA ARG A 133 -3.00 -31.26 -9.78
C ARG A 133 -1.94 -30.17 -9.94
N ILE A 134 -0.93 -30.47 -10.75
CA ILE A 134 0.04 -29.50 -11.22
C ILE A 134 -0.06 -29.41 -12.75
N VAL A 135 -0.13 -28.17 -13.28
CA VAL A 135 -0.08 -27.88 -14.71
C VAL A 135 1.23 -27.17 -15.02
N VAL A 136 2.09 -27.77 -15.83
CA VAL A 136 3.38 -27.22 -16.27
C VAL A 136 3.19 -26.56 -17.63
N VAL A 137 3.35 -25.24 -17.68
CA VAL A 137 3.22 -24.43 -18.90
C VAL A 137 4.58 -24.24 -19.55
N GLY A 138 4.71 -24.74 -20.78
CA GLY A 138 5.93 -24.65 -21.59
C GLY A 138 6.58 -26.00 -21.89
N GLY A 139 7.31 -26.04 -23.01
CA GLY A 139 8.00 -27.24 -23.50
C GLY A 139 9.25 -27.61 -22.69
N THR A 140 9.86 -28.75 -23.05
CA THR A 140 11.06 -29.26 -22.38
C THR A 140 12.30 -28.36 -22.52
N GLY A 141 12.28 -27.44 -23.50
CA GLY A 141 13.32 -26.42 -23.68
C GLY A 141 13.33 -25.35 -22.59
N VAL A 142 12.19 -25.09 -21.95
CA VAL A 142 12.04 -24.06 -20.90
C VAL A 142 11.86 -24.65 -19.51
N ILE A 143 11.28 -25.85 -19.37
CA ILE A 143 11.15 -26.61 -18.12
C ILE A 143 11.47 -28.07 -18.45
N SER A 144 12.57 -28.60 -17.94
CA SER A 144 13.05 -29.93 -18.28
C SER A 144 12.11 -31.06 -17.83
N SER A 145 12.27 -32.25 -18.40
CA SER A 145 11.53 -33.41 -17.96
C SER A 145 11.85 -33.82 -16.52
N ALA A 146 13.08 -33.59 -16.07
CA ALA A 146 13.50 -33.84 -14.69
C ALA A 146 12.73 -32.98 -13.70
N VAL A 147 12.58 -31.68 -13.99
CA VAL A 147 11.73 -30.78 -13.17
C VAL A 147 10.27 -31.25 -13.14
N ARG A 148 9.71 -31.65 -14.29
CA ARG A 148 8.36 -32.18 -14.30
C ARG A 148 8.23 -33.45 -13.43
N SER A 149 9.18 -34.37 -13.52
CA SER A 149 9.19 -35.59 -12.69
C SER A 149 9.33 -35.28 -11.19
N GLU A 150 10.08 -34.24 -10.84
CA GLU A 150 10.14 -33.74 -9.46
C GLU A 150 8.78 -33.18 -9.01
N LEU A 151 8.11 -32.40 -9.86
CA LEU A 151 6.78 -31.86 -9.58
C LEU A 151 5.72 -32.94 -9.41
N ASP A 152 5.83 -34.09 -10.12
CA ASP A 152 4.98 -35.26 -9.95
C ASP A 152 4.97 -35.76 -8.49
N THR A 153 6.04 -35.57 -7.73
CA THR A 153 6.14 -35.98 -6.32
C THR A 153 5.50 -34.97 -5.34
N LEU A 154 5.12 -33.81 -5.81
CA LEU A 154 4.58 -32.70 -5.01
C LEU A 154 3.07 -32.49 -5.21
N THR A 155 2.39 -33.44 -5.85
CA THR A 155 0.96 -33.41 -6.12
C THR A 155 0.36 -34.82 -5.99
N ALA A 156 -0.96 -34.90 -5.82
CA ALA A 156 -1.65 -36.19 -5.68
C ALA A 156 -1.68 -37.02 -6.97
N GLY A 157 -1.56 -36.39 -8.13
CA GLY A 157 -1.53 -37.04 -9.44
C GLY A 157 -0.40 -36.52 -10.32
N PRO A 158 -0.15 -37.11 -11.51
CA PRO A 158 0.93 -36.70 -12.38
C PRO A 158 0.74 -35.26 -12.87
N ALA A 159 1.82 -34.48 -12.91
CA ALA A 159 1.84 -33.13 -13.46
C ALA A 159 1.57 -33.16 -14.97
N THR A 160 0.58 -32.39 -15.42
CA THR A 160 0.22 -32.26 -16.83
C THR A 160 1.05 -31.18 -17.49
N ARG A 161 1.68 -31.49 -18.61
CA ARG A 161 2.41 -30.48 -19.40
C ARG A 161 1.53 -29.93 -20.51
N VAL A 162 1.44 -28.57 -20.60
CA VAL A 162 0.71 -27.85 -21.61
C VAL A 162 1.66 -26.93 -22.37
N TYR A 163 1.82 -27.12 -23.67
CA TYR A 163 2.76 -26.36 -24.50
C TYR A 163 2.46 -26.52 -26.00
N GLY A 164 2.95 -25.59 -26.80
CA GLY A 164 2.99 -25.65 -28.27
C GLY A 164 4.42 -25.48 -28.79
N SER A 165 4.56 -25.34 -30.09
CA SER A 165 5.86 -25.15 -30.76
C SER A 165 6.49 -23.78 -30.48
N GLY A 166 5.67 -22.79 -30.09
CA GLY A 166 6.08 -21.45 -29.71
C GLY A 166 5.07 -20.82 -28.75
N ARG A 167 5.30 -19.54 -28.39
CA ARG A 167 4.48 -18.81 -27.40
C ARG A 167 3.01 -18.67 -27.79
N TYR A 168 2.70 -18.56 -29.07
CA TYR A 168 1.34 -18.41 -29.58
C TYR A 168 0.56 -19.72 -29.51
N GLU A 169 1.22 -20.82 -29.88
CA GLU A 169 0.69 -22.17 -29.75
C GLU A 169 0.55 -22.55 -28.28
N THR A 170 1.55 -22.20 -27.44
CA THR A 170 1.47 -22.45 -25.99
C THR A 170 0.28 -21.71 -25.38
N ALA A 171 0.06 -20.44 -25.72
CA ALA A 171 -1.10 -19.67 -25.24
C ALA A 171 -2.43 -20.30 -25.68
N ALA A 172 -2.50 -20.79 -26.92
CA ALA A 172 -3.69 -21.50 -27.42
C ALA A 172 -3.93 -22.82 -26.68
N GLU A 173 -2.87 -23.61 -26.40
CA GLU A 173 -3.00 -24.87 -25.66
C GLU A 173 -3.38 -24.64 -24.18
N VAL A 174 -2.85 -23.58 -23.54
CA VAL A 174 -3.24 -23.16 -22.18
C VAL A 174 -4.72 -22.77 -22.16
N SER A 175 -5.19 -22.03 -23.18
CA SER A 175 -6.59 -21.67 -23.34
C SER A 175 -7.48 -22.93 -23.49
N LYS A 176 -7.12 -23.87 -24.37
CA LYS A 176 -7.86 -25.14 -24.53
C LYS A 176 -7.96 -25.92 -23.22
N HIS A 177 -6.86 -25.93 -22.46
CA HIS A 177 -6.82 -26.66 -21.20
C HIS A 177 -7.70 -26.02 -20.11
N ALA A 178 -7.68 -24.70 -19.99
CA ALA A 178 -8.41 -23.96 -18.96
C ALA A 178 -9.87 -23.64 -19.35
N PHE A 179 -10.14 -23.49 -20.65
CA PHE A 179 -11.46 -23.11 -21.17
C PHE A 179 -11.98 -24.12 -22.21
N PRO A 180 -12.15 -25.40 -21.84
CA PRO A 180 -12.56 -26.46 -22.78
C PRO A 180 -13.96 -26.20 -23.37
N GLY A 181 -14.86 -25.55 -22.63
CA GLY A 181 -16.22 -25.23 -23.06
C GLY A 181 -16.37 -23.95 -23.88
N GLY A 182 -15.27 -23.27 -24.21
CA GLY A 182 -15.31 -21.93 -24.82
C GLY A 182 -15.32 -20.79 -23.82
N ALA A 183 -15.47 -19.55 -24.30
CA ALA A 183 -15.54 -18.36 -23.45
C ALA A 183 -16.27 -17.23 -24.20
N SER A 184 -17.17 -16.51 -23.53
CA SER A 184 -17.92 -15.39 -24.12
C SER A 184 -17.04 -14.16 -24.43
N ILE A 185 -15.89 -14.05 -23.78
CA ILE A 185 -14.89 -13.01 -24.00
C ILE A 185 -13.51 -13.67 -24.18
N ALA A 186 -12.71 -13.15 -25.11
CA ALA A 186 -11.30 -13.50 -25.23
C ALA A 186 -10.44 -12.25 -25.23
N TYR A 187 -9.27 -12.33 -24.62
CA TYR A 187 -8.28 -11.26 -24.64
C TYR A 187 -7.15 -11.60 -25.61
N LEU A 188 -6.73 -10.60 -26.37
CA LEU A 188 -5.64 -10.74 -27.36
C LEU A 188 -4.58 -9.67 -27.10
N ALA A 189 -3.34 -10.10 -26.85
CA ALA A 189 -2.19 -9.23 -26.66
C ALA A 189 -1.04 -9.61 -27.59
N THR A 190 -0.06 -8.72 -27.76
CA THR A 190 1.17 -9.07 -28.45
C THR A 190 2.01 -10.04 -27.63
N GLY A 191 2.54 -11.08 -28.28
CA GLY A 191 3.54 -11.98 -27.65
C GLY A 191 4.98 -11.44 -27.67
N ALA A 192 5.20 -10.26 -28.25
CA ALA A 192 6.53 -9.66 -28.38
C ALA A 192 6.96 -8.91 -27.10
N ASN A 193 5.99 -8.43 -26.29
CA ASN A 193 6.21 -7.66 -25.07
C ASN A 193 5.18 -8.07 -24.00
N PHE A 194 5.40 -7.70 -22.73
CA PHE A 194 4.60 -8.20 -21.61
C PHE A 194 3.58 -7.23 -20.99
N PRO A 195 3.75 -5.88 -20.99
CA PRO A 195 2.96 -4.99 -20.12
C PRO A 195 1.45 -5.07 -20.33
N ASP A 196 1.01 -5.05 -21.59
CA ASP A 196 -0.41 -5.07 -21.95
C ASP A 196 -1.05 -6.42 -21.57
N ALA A 197 -0.32 -7.53 -21.79
CA ALA A 197 -0.79 -8.86 -21.41
C ALA A 197 -0.86 -9.07 -19.89
N LEU A 198 0.07 -8.49 -19.11
CA LEU A 198 0.07 -8.62 -17.64
C LEU A 198 -1.13 -7.92 -17.00
N THR A 199 -1.38 -6.66 -17.37
CA THR A 199 -2.53 -5.91 -16.86
C THR A 199 -3.85 -6.43 -17.40
N GLY A 200 -3.85 -6.85 -18.67
CA GLY A 200 -4.99 -7.54 -19.30
C GLY A 200 -5.27 -8.92 -18.72
N GLY A 201 -4.24 -9.61 -18.19
CA GLY A 201 -4.40 -10.90 -17.53
C GLY A 201 -5.31 -10.82 -16.29
N ALA A 202 -5.19 -9.77 -15.50
CA ALA A 202 -6.09 -9.52 -14.37
C ALA A 202 -7.54 -9.26 -14.87
N ALA A 203 -7.70 -8.48 -15.94
CA ALA A 203 -9.01 -8.24 -16.53
C ALA A 203 -9.62 -9.51 -17.16
N ALA A 204 -8.79 -10.34 -17.79
CA ALA A 204 -9.21 -11.61 -18.35
C ALA A 204 -9.66 -12.59 -17.25
N GLY A 205 -8.88 -12.74 -16.17
CA GLY A 205 -9.22 -13.62 -15.05
C GLY A 205 -10.57 -13.25 -14.44
N ILE A 206 -10.78 -11.99 -14.03
CA ILE A 206 -12.05 -11.58 -13.40
C ILE A 206 -13.27 -11.75 -14.32
N GLN A 207 -13.07 -11.80 -15.65
CA GLN A 207 -14.13 -12.01 -16.62
C GLN A 207 -14.25 -13.48 -17.08
N GLY A 208 -13.48 -14.41 -16.48
CA GLY A 208 -13.46 -15.82 -16.86
C GLY A 208 -13.05 -16.02 -18.33
N ALA A 209 -12.07 -15.25 -18.79
CA ALA A 209 -11.66 -15.19 -20.18
C ALA A 209 -10.20 -15.62 -20.38
N PRO A 210 -9.85 -16.31 -21.49
CA PRO A 210 -8.48 -16.62 -21.82
C PRO A 210 -7.70 -15.40 -22.31
N MET A 211 -6.37 -15.41 -22.07
CA MET A 211 -5.41 -14.53 -22.71
C MET A 211 -4.72 -15.25 -23.84
N LEU A 212 -4.91 -14.79 -25.07
CA LEU A 212 -4.25 -15.27 -26.27
C LEU A 212 -3.18 -14.29 -26.73
N LEU A 213 -2.18 -14.81 -27.44
CA LEU A 213 -1.06 -14.03 -27.94
C LEU A 213 -0.97 -14.09 -29.46
N THR A 214 -0.51 -12.99 -30.08
CA THR A 214 -0.27 -12.94 -31.53
C THR A 214 0.96 -12.08 -31.85
N PRO A 215 1.62 -12.26 -33.01
CA PRO A 215 2.54 -11.28 -33.56
C PRO A 215 1.88 -9.92 -33.77
N SER A 216 2.67 -8.85 -33.76
CA SER A 216 2.14 -7.48 -33.92
C SER A 216 1.49 -7.22 -35.28
N THR A 217 1.96 -7.88 -36.35
CA THR A 217 1.60 -7.60 -37.74
C THR A 217 0.73 -8.67 -38.41
N SER A 218 0.52 -9.81 -37.75
CA SER A 218 -0.27 -10.93 -38.31
C SER A 218 -0.99 -11.68 -37.22
N LEU A 219 -2.17 -12.22 -37.47
CA LEU A 219 -2.84 -13.15 -36.55
C LEU A 219 -2.23 -14.54 -36.72
N SER A 220 -1.69 -15.13 -35.64
CA SER A 220 -1.12 -16.47 -35.73
C SER A 220 -2.21 -17.51 -36.04
N ALA A 221 -1.85 -18.54 -36.80
CA ALA A 221 -2.81 -19.60 -37.16
C ALA A 221 -3.38 -20.31 -35.92
N ALA A 222 -2.54 -20.56 -34.91
CA ALA A 222 -2.94 -21.17 -33.65
C ALA A 222 -3.94 -20.30 -32.88
N THR A 223 -3.68 -18.99 -32.81
CA THR A 223 -4.55 -18.02 -32.15
C THR A 223 -5.87 -17.87 -32.86
N LYS A 224 -5.85 -17.83 -34.22
CA LYS A 224 -7.05 -17.78 -35.03
C LYS A 224 -7.93 -19.00 -34.81
N ALA A 225 -7.35 -20.18 -34.86
CA ALA A 225 -8.08 -21.44 -34.62
C ALA A 225 -8.66 -21.51 -33.20
N GLU A 226 -7.91 -21.01 -32.20
CA GLU A 226 -8.40 -21.00 -30.83
C GLU A 226 -9.52 -19.98 -30.62
N LEU A 227 -9.44 -18.79 -31.21
CA LEU A 227 -10.55 -17.82 -31.17
C LEU A 227 -11.82 -18.40 -31.84
N GLN A 228 -11.67 -19.13 -32.94
CA GLN A 228 -12.81 -19.82 -33.57
C GLN A 228 -13.39 -20.93 -32.69
N ARG A 229 -12.54 -21.71 -32.00
CA ARG A 229 -12.98 -22.75 -31.06
C ARG A 229 -13.69 -22.17 -29.83
N LEU A 230 -13.14 -21.07 -29.27
CA LEU A 230 -13.72 -20.38 -28.10
C LEU A 230 -15.10 -19.81 -28.43
N ASN A 231 -15.33 -19.40 -29.66
CA ASN A 231 -16.55 -18.77 -30.15
C ASN A 231 -17.02 -17.61 -29.27
N PRO A 232 -16.17 -16.61 -29.03
CA PRO A 232 -16.51 -15.51 -28.13
C PRO A 232 -17.50 -14.53 -28.74
N ASP A 233 -18.31 -13.89 -27.92
CA ASP A 233 -19.15 -12.77 -28.33
C ASP A 233 -18.31 -11.51 -28.62
N ARG A 234 -17.18 -11.37 -27.89
CA ARG A 234 -16.30 -10.20 -27.94
C ARG A 234 -14.83 -10.56 -27.74
N ILE A 235 -13.96 -9.86 -28.48
CA ILE A 235 -12.50 -9.97 -28.35
C ILE A 235 -11.92 -8.63 -27.92
N MET A 236 -11.24 -8.61 -26.77
CA MET A 236 -10.56 -7.43 -26.23
C MET A 236 -9.12 -7.41 -26.75
N VAL A 237 -8.81 -6.51 -27.67
CA VAL A 237 -7.48 -6.36 -28.29
C VAL A 237 -6.68 -5.31 -27.53
N LEU A 238 -5.62 -5.74 -26.82
CA LEU A 238 -4.85 -4.91 -25.92
C LEU A 238 -3.67 -4.23 -26.60
N GLY A 239 -3.52 -2.95 -26.34
CA GLY A 239 -2.42 -2.14 -26.85
C GLY A 239 -2.72 -1.40 -28.15
N GLY A 240 -1.90 -0.39 -28.44
CA GLY A 240 -2.01 0.45 -29.62
C GLY A 240 -1.64 -0.28 -30.92
N THR A 241 -1.66 0.46 -32.04
CA THR A 241 -1.36 -0.10 -33.37
C THR A 241 0.08 -0.59 -33.53
N ALA A 242 1.01 -0.12 -32.71
CA ALA A 242 2.37 -0.65 -32.63
C ALA A 242 2.45 -2.02 -31.95
N SER A 243 1.56 -2.29 -30.98
CA SER A 243 1.47 -3.59 -30.29
C SER A 243 0.73 -4.62 -31.16
N ILE A 244 -0.42 -4.26 -31.70
CA ILE A 244 -1.23 -5.07 -32.62
C ILE A 244 -1.73 -4.18 -33.74
N SER A 245 -1.35 -4.47 -34.97
CA SER A 245 -1.66 -3.65 -36.15
C SER A 245 -3.18 -3.54 -36.44
N ALA A 246 -3.56 -2.54 -37.23
CA ALA A 246 -4.95 -2.41 -37.68
C ALA A 246 -5.39 -3.61 -38.57
N ALA A 247 -4.47 -4.20 -39.34
CA ALA A 247 -4.77 -5.37 -40.16
C ALA A 247 -5.14 -6.58 -39.28
N VAL A 248 -4.41 -6.84 -38.19
CA VAL A 248 -4.76 -7.89 -37.22
C VAL A 248 -6.12 -7.63 -36.58
N LEU A 249 -6.39 -6.38 -36.16
CA LEU A 249 -7.71 -6.03 -35.61
C LEU A 249 -8.84 -6.29 -36.59
N THR A 250 -8.64 -5.95 -37.88
CA THR A 250 -9.62 -6.22 -38.95
C THR A 250 -9.86 -7.72 -39.12
N GLU A 251 -8.79 -8.54 -39.09
CA GLU A 251 -8.92 -10.00 -39.20
C GLU A 251 -9.64 -10.60 -37.98
N VAL A 252 -9.29 -10.16 -36.78
CA VAL A 252 -9.92 -10.60 -35.52
C VAL A 252 -11.42 -10.23 -35.51
N ASN A 253 -11.77 -9.05 -36.02
CA ASN A 253 -13.16 -8.59 -36.10
C ASN A 253 -14.03 -9.40 -37.09
N GLN A 254 -13.43 -10.23 -37.96
CA GLN A 254 -14.16 -11.19 -38.79
C GLN A 254 -14.57 -12.46 -38.00
N ILE A 255 -13.95 -12.68 -36.81
CA ILE A 255 -14.27 -13.84 -35.97
C ILE A 255 -15.37 -13.45 -34.97
N ALA A 256 -15.20 -12.33 -34.26
CA ALA A 256 -16.17 -11.78 -33.33
C ALA A 256 -15.94 -10.27 -33.17
N THR A 257 -16.91 -9.57 -32.59
CA THR A 257 -16.76 -8.12 -32.31
C THR A 257 -15.48 -7.84 -31.56
N ALA A 258 -14.56 -7.10 -32.19
CA ALA A 258 -13.25 -6.79 -31.62
C ALA A 258 -13.19 -5.34 -31.11
N GLU A 259 -12.85 -5.15 -29.84
CA GLU A 259 -12.67 -3.86 -29.20
C GLU A 259 -11.19 -3.64 -28.85
N ARG A 260 -10.61 -2.53 -29.29
CA ARG A 260 -9.23 -2.16 -28.92
C ARG A 260 -9.24 -1.36 -27.63
N VAL A 261 -8.43 -1.82 -26.64
CA VAL A 261 -8.21 -1.13 -25.36
C VAL A 261 -6.74 -0.74 -25.26
N TYR A 262 -6.45 0.55 -25.21
CA TYR A 262 -5.09 1.06 -25.21
C TYR A 262 -4.99 2.49 -24.64
N GLY A 263 -3.79 2.90 -24.27
CA GLY A 263 -3.39 4.27 -23.94
C GLY A 263 -2.11 4.66 -24.65
N ALA A 264 -1.64 5.87 -24.41
CA ALA A 264 -0.44 6.42 -25.05
C ALA A 264 0.85 5.61 -24.76
N ASN A 265 0.87 4.86 -23.68
CA ASN A 265 1.98 3.99 -23.26
C ASN A 265 1.45 2.87 -22.37
N ARG A 266 2.36 2.00 -21.86
CA ARG A 266 1.99 0.87 -20.99
C ARG A 266 1.17 1.26 -19.75
N TYR A 267 1.45 2.42 -19.16
CA TYR A 267 0.68 2.93 -18.02
C TYR A 267 -0.74 3.33 -18.45
N GLY A 268 -0.84 4.07 -19.55
CA GLY A 268 -2.12 4.45 -20.12
C GLY A 268 -2.95 3.24 -20.56
N THR A 269 -2.32 2.19 -21.10
CA THR A 269 -3.02 0.93 -21.43
C THR A 269 -3.54 0.23 -20.17
N ALA A 270 -2.73 0.16 -19.10
CA ALA A 270 -3.16 -0.41 -17.82
C ALA A 270 -4.36 0.34 -17.23
N LEU A 271 -4.36 1.68 -17.32
CA LEU A 271 -5.47 2.52 -16.88
C LEU A 271 -6.72 2.29 -17.72
N ALA A 272 -6.58 2.26 -19.05
CA ALA A 272 -7.71 2.01 -19.96
C ALA A 272 -8.36 0.64 -19.71
N ILE A 273 -7.56 -0.40 -19.46
CA ILE A 273 -8.04 -1.73 -19.08
C ILE A 273 -8.78 -1.67 -17.74
N SER A 274 -8.18 -1.01 -16.74
CA SER A 274 -8.80 -0.85 -15.42
C SER A 274 -10.15 -0.15 -15.51
N GLN A 275 -10.22 0.99 -16.16
CA GLN A 275 -11.45 1.78 -16.34
C GLN A 275 -12.52 1.04 -17.13
N ARG A 276 -12.11 0.19 -18.08
CA ARG A 276 -13.03 -0.58 -18.92
C ARG A 276 -13.67 -1.76 -18.20
N VAL A 277 -12.97 -2.39 -17.25
CA VAL A 277 -13.36 -3.66 -16.64
C VAL A 277 -13.76 -3.52 -15.16
N PHE A 278 -13.08 -2.65 -14.42
CA PHE A 278 -13.27 -2.54 -12.98
C PHE A 278 -14.02 -1.26 -12.61
N GLY A 279 -15.15 -1.41 -11.92
CA GLY A 279 -15.91 -0.30 -11.35
C GLY A 279 -15.19 0.32 -10.13
N PRO A 280 -15.80 1.31 -9.47
CA PRO A 280 -15.35 1.84 -8.18
C PRO A 280 -15.50 0.80 -7.04
N ASP A 281 -15.04 1.15 -5.85
CA ASP A 281 -15.18 0.39 -4.60
C ASP A 281 -14.68 -1.06 -4.73
N ARG A 282 -13.42 -1.20 -5.11
CA ARG A 282 -12.81 -2.53 -5.24
C ARG A 282 -12.30 -3.03 -3.88
N PRO A 283 -12.46 -4.32 -3.55
CA PRO A 283 -11.89 -4.88 -2.33
C PRO A 283 -10.37 -4.68 -2.26
N ALA A 284 -9.67 -4.91 -3.37
CA ALA A 284 -8.25 -4.65 -3.43
C ALA A 284 -7.78 -4.23 -4.83
N THR A 285 -6.56 -3.68 -4.91
CA THR A 285 -5.81 -3.45 -6.16
C THR A 285 -4.38 -3.92 -5.99
N MET A 286 -3.71 -4.23 -7.07
CA MET A 286 -2.32 -4.65 -7.07
C MET A 286 -1.47 -3.65 -7.86
N MET A 287 -0.28 -3.32 -7.34
CA MET A 287 0.69 -2.42 -7.96
C MET A 287 1.93 -3.20 -8.37
N ALA A 288 2.21 -3.27 -9.66
CA ALA A 288 3.41 -3.92 -10.19
C ALA A 288 4.33 -2.90 -10.87
N THR A 289 5.64 -3.20 -10.94
CA THR A 289 6.54 -2.39 -11.76
C THR A 289 6.28 -2.61 -13.24
N ALA A 290 6.31 -1.54 -14.02
CA ALA A 290 6.17 -1.61 -15.48
C ALA A 290 7.41 -2.16 -16.22
N TRP A 291 8.51 -2.39 -15.50
CA TRP A 291 9.82 -2.74 -16.08
C TRP A 291 10.19 -4.20 -15.94
N ASN A 292 9.48 -4.95 -15.11
CA ASN A 292 9.72 -6.37 -14.88
C ASN A 292 8.39 -7.12 -14.80
N TRP A 293 8.37 -8.38 -15.21
CA TRP A 293 7.13 -9.14 -15.43
C TRP A 293 6.76 -10.16 -14.32
N PRO A 294 7.69 -10.75 -13.52
CA PRO A 294 7.39 -11.92 -12.71
C PRO A 294 6.30 -11.69 -11.67
N ASP A 295 6.40 -10.56 -10.95
CA ASP A 295 5.50 -10.27 -9.84
C ASP A 295 4.06 -10.08 -10.33
N ALA A 296 3.88 -9.31 -11.42
CA ALA A 296 2.56 -9.11 -12.04
C ALA A 296 1.98 -10.39 -12.64
N LEU A 297 2.84 -11.27 -13.19
CA LEU A 297 2.39 -12.53 -13.78
C LEU A 297 1.87 -13.49 -12.69
N ALA A 298 2.58 -13.62 -11.57
CA ALA A 298 2.13 -14.44 -10.44
C ALA A 298 0.82 -13.89 -9.84
N ALA A 299 0.71 -12.57 -9.74
CA ALA A 299 -0.47 -11.89 -9.21
C ALA A 299 -1.71 -12.02 -10.11
N GLY A 300 -1.53 -12.21 -11.41
CA GLY A 300 -2.64 -12.43 -12.35
C GLY A 300 -3.53 -13.64 -12.02
N ALA A 301 -3.01 -14.61 -11.26
CA ALA A 301 -3.77 -15.76 -10.77
C ALA A 301 -4.62 -15.46 -9.52
N ALA A 302 -4.39 -14.33 -8.85
CA ALA A 302 -5.08 -13.96 -7.61
C ALA A 302 -6.21 -12.94 -7.81
N VAL A 303 -6.58 -12.65 -9.07
CA VAL A 303 -7.51 -11.57 -9.39
C VAL A 303 -8.93 -11.86 -8.89
N SER A 304 -9.37 -13.10 -8.86
CA SER A 304 -10.66 -13.49 -8.28
C SER A 304 -10.75 -13.19 -6.77
N HIS A 305 -9.62 -13.19 -6.06
CA HIS A 305 -9.51 -12.85 -4.63
C HIS A 305 -9.49 -11.33 -4.42
N THR A 306 -8.69 -10.60 -5.21
CA THR A 306 -8.57 -9.14 -5.09
C THR A 306 -9.74 -8.39 -5.71
N ARG A 307 -10.38 -8.96 -6.73
CA ARG A 307 -11.49 -8.38 -7.52
C ARG A 307 -11.18 -6.98 -8.05
N GLY A 308 -9.91 -6.68 -8.22
CA GLY A 308 -9.40 -5.40 -8.70
C GLY A 308 -8.26 -5.54 -9.71
N PRO A 309 -7.87 -4.43 -10.36
CA PRO A 309 -6.87 -4.44 -11.41
C PRO A 309 -5.44 -4.62 -10.91
N ILE A 310 -4.55 -4.98 -11.84
CA ILE A 310 -3.11 -4.73 -11.69
C ILE A 310 -2.82 -3.39 -12.34
N LEU A 311 -2.38 -2.40 -11.54
CA LEU A 311 -1.90 -1.11 -12.01
C LEU A 311 -0.37 -1.12 -12.09
N LEU A 312 0.19 -0.22 -12.90
CA LEU A 312 1.64 -0.16 -13.11
C LEU A 312 2.25 1.08 -12.46
N SER A 313 3.38 0.87 -11.75
CA SER A 313 4.26 1.91 -11.24
C SER A 313 5.52 2.06 -12.09
N THR A 314 6.24 3.18 -11.94
CA THR A 314 7.57 3.35 -12.53
C THR A 314 8.67 2.58 -11.79
N GLY A 315 8.33 1.93 -10.68
CA GLY A 315 9.27 1.35 -9.72
C GLY A 315 9.79 2.36 -8.68
N LYS A 316 9.69 3.66 -8.95
CA LYS A 316 10.10 4.74 -8.05
C LYS A 316 8.97 5.74 -7.77
N GLY A 317 7.85 5.64 -8.47
CA GLY A 317 6.74 6.57 -8.34
C GLY A 317 5.49 6.08 -9.07
N LEU A 318 4.40 6.84 -8.97
CA LEU A 318 3.14 6.58 -9.64
C LEU A 318 3.00 7.48 -10.87
N PRO A 319 2.70 6.93 -12.05
CA PRO A 319 2.33 7.74 -13.22
C PRO A 319 1.10 8.61 -12.93
N SER A 320 1.01 9.77 -13.56
CA SER A 320 -0.01 10.79 -13.27
C SER A 320 -1.46 10.27 -13.27
N GLY A 321 -1.82 9.40 -14.21
CA GLY A 321 -3.17 8.79 -14.27
C GLY A 321 -3.43 7.76 -13.18
N THR A 322 -2.39 7.13 -12.62
CA THR A 322 -2.54 6.08 -11.60
C THR A 322 -3.13 6.63 -10.31
N ASN A 323 -2.77 7.86 -9.92
CA ASN A 323 -3.35 8.51 -8.75
C ASN A 323 -4.87 8.69 -8.87
N ALA A 324 -5.36 9.19 -10.01
CA ALA A 324 -6.79 9.35 -10.24
C ALA A 324 -7.52 8.00 -10.25
N GLU A 325 -6.89 6.98 -10.82
CA GLU A 325 -7.45 5.64 -10.88
C GLU A 325 -7.54 4.96 -9.50
N LEU A 326 -6.51 5.10 -8.67
CA LEU A 326 -6.56 4.62 -7.27
C LEU A 326 -7.73 5.26 -6.50
N THR A 327 -7.93 6.58 -6.67
CA THR A 327 -9.08 7.28 -6.05
C THR A 327 -10.41 6.76 -6.58
N ARG A 328 -10.53 6.54 -7.90
CA ARG A 328 -11.75 6.01 -8.52
C ARG A 328 -12.06 4.59 -8.06
N LEU A 329 -11.04 3.77 -7.90
CA LEU A 329 -11.17 2.38 -7.46
C LEU A 329 -11.52 2.29 -5.97
N GLY A 330 -11.04 3.21 -5.12
CA GLY A 330 -11.26 3.22 -3.68
C GLY A 330 -10.98 1.87 -3.01
N PRO A 331 -9.82 1.21 -3.23
CA PRO A 331 -9.62 -0.15 -2.74
C PRO A 331 -9.48 -0.17 -1.22
N ASN A 332 -9.99 -1.22 -0.57
CA ASN A 332 -9.75 -1.46 0.86
C ASN A 332 -8.30 -1.90 1.12
N THR A 333 -7.68 -2.58 0.16
CA THR A 333 -6.28 -3.00 0.26
C THR A 333 -5.55 -2.72 -1.06
N ALA A 334 -4.33 -2.18 -0.98
CA ALA A 334 -3.44 -2.04 -2.12
C ALA A 334 -2.19 -2.91 -1.90
N TYR A 335 -2.01 -3.93 -2.71
CA TYR A 335 -0.83 -4.80 -2.67
C TYR A 335 0.27 -4.28 -3.58
N VAL A 336 1.43 -3.95 -3.02
CA VAL A 336 2.63 -3.56 -3.78
C VAL A 336 3.49 -4.78 -4.00
N LEU A 337 3.62 -5.21 -5.26
CA LEU A 337 4.26 -6.48 -5.63
C LEU A 337 5.76 -6.33 -5.86
N GLY A 338 6.54 -7.18 -5.21
CA GLY A 338 7.99 -7.24 -5.36
C GLY A 338 8.76 -6.38 -4.35
N GLY A 339 10.05 -6.70 -4.20
CA GLY A 339 10.96 -6.05 -3.26
C GLY A 339 11.36 -4.64 -3.67
N THR A 340 12.16 -3.99 -2.81
CA THR A 340 12.60 -2.59 -2.99
C THR A 340 13.44 -2.35 -4.25
N ALA A 341 14.06 -3.39 -4.80
CA ALA A 341 14.74 -3.32 -6.10
C ALA A 341 13.77 -3.21 -7.28
N ALA A 342 12.57 -3.78 -7.18
CA ALA A 342 11.53 -3.69 -8.21
C ALA A 342 10.68 -2.43 -8.03
N GLN A 343 10.30 -2.14 -6.80
CA GLN A 343 9.52 -0.98 -6.41
C GLN A 343 10.05 -0.41 -5.10
N THR A 344 10.68 0.77 -5.14
CA THR A 344 11.23 1.44 -3.96
C THR A 344 10.15 1.66 -2.90
N ASN A 345 10.54 1.98 -1.67
CA ASN A 345 9.60 2.29 -0.58
C ASN A 345 8.76 3.55 -0.87
N GLU A 346 9.15 4.34 -1.87
CA GLU A 346 8.34 5.47 -2.31
C GLU A 346 7.00 5.05 -2.93
N VAL A 347 6.94 3.90 -3.63
CA VAL A 347 5.70 3.45 -4.28
C VAL A 347 4.60 3.14 -3.26
N PRO A 348 4.78 2.27 -2.24
CA PRO A 348 3.74 2.07 -1.22
C PRO A 348 3.39 3.38 -0.50
N ARG A 349 4.37 4.24 -0.21
CA ARG A 349 4.15 5.54 0.42
C ARG A 349 3.24 6.46 -0.41
N LEU A 350 3.45 6.53 -1.72
CA LEU A 350 2.60 7.31 -2.63
C LEU A 350 1.18 6.73 -2.73
N VAL A 351 1.05 5.39 -2.72
CA VAL A 351 -0.25 4.72 -2.68
C VAL A 351 -0.96 5.05 -1.37
N GLN A 352 -0.28 4.94 -0.23
CA GLN A 352 -0.79 5.32 1.09
C GLN A 352 -1.30 6.76 1.10
N ARG A 353 -0.47 7.71 0.66
CA ARG A 353 -0.86 9.12 0.55
C ARG A 353 -2.12 9.31 -0.29
N ARG A 354 -2.23 8.59 -1.39
CA ARG A 354 -3.37 8.74 -2.29
C ARG A 354 -4.67 8.21 -1.70
N LEU A 355 -4.58 7.16 -0.92
CA LEU A 355 -5.72 6.53 -0.25
C LEU A 355 -6.04 7.16 1.13
N GLY A 356 -5.33 8.22 1.52
CA GLY A 356 -5.59 8.96 2.76
C GLY A 356 -4.67 8.62 3.93
N VAL A 357 -3.69 7.74 3.74
CA VAL A 357 -2.64 7.49 4.74
C VAL A 357 -1.45 8.40 4.47
N CYS A 358 -1.08 9.15 5.46
CA CYS A 358 -0.18 10.26 5.34
C CYS A 358 1.22 9.99 5.84
N TRP A 359 1.39 8.97 6.67
CA TRP A 359 2.67 8.67 7.28
C TRP A 359 3.03 7.19 7.14
N SER A 360 4.20 6.93 6.58
CA SER A 360 4.73 5.56 6.39
C SER A 360 5.33 4.95 7.66
N GLY A 361 5.27 5.62 8.80
CA GLY A 361 5.97 5.20 10.01
C GLY A 361 7.50 5.36 9.96
N THR A 362 8.06 5.81 8.84
CA THR A 362 9.51 5.94 8.68
C THR A 362 9.94 7.39 8.87
N ARG A 363 10.73 7.63 9.94
CA ARG A 363 11.36 8.93 10.16
C ARG A 363 12.66 9.06 9.39
N PRO A 364 13.03 10.28 8.96
CA PRO A 364 14.37 10.51 8.43
C PRO A 364 15.40 10.27 9.53
N SER A 365 16.58 9.79 9.13
CA SER A 365 17.73 9.75 10.05
C SER A 365 18.04 11.14 10.59
N ALA A 366 18.63 11.22 11.77
CA ALA A 366 19.02 12.48 12.38
C ALA A 366 19.87 13.34 11.41
N GLY A 367 20.91 12.78 10.79
CA GLY A 367 21.73 13.44 9.78
C GLY A 367 22.29 14.80 10.24
N SER A 368 22.57 15.71 9.31
CA SER A 368 23.07 17.05 9.62
C SER A 368 22.00 17.98 10.18
N GLN A 369 22.44 18.98 10.96
CA GLN A 369 21.54 20.02 11.48
C GLN A 369 20.90 20.81 10.34
N GLN A 370 19.59 21.03 10.44
CA GLN A 370 18.82 21.82 9.48
C GLN A 370 17.79 22.67 10.21
N VAL A 371 17.54 23.86 9.68
CA VAL A 371 16.37 24.67 10.00
C VAL A 371 15.39 24.53 8.85
N ILE A 372 14.21 24.01 9.12
CA ILE A 372 13.20 23.69 8.11
C ILE A 372 12.06 24.70 8.26
N THR A 373 11.96 25.65 7.33
CA THR A 373 10.86 26.62 7.25
C THR A 373 9.84 26.24 6.18
N SER A 374 10.27 25.47 5.20
CA SER A 374 9.48 24.84 4.15
C SER A 374 10.26 23.65 3.61
N VAL A 375 9.57 22.75 2.95
CA VAL A 375 10.22 21.61 2.28
C VAL A 375 9.95 21.75 0.77
N PRO A 376 10.94 22.08 -0.06
CA PRO A 376 10.76 22.17 -1.50
C PRO A 376 10.18 20.88 -2.04
N THR A 377 9.10 20.95 -2.81
CA THR A 377 8.43 19.80 -3.42
C THR A 377 7.89 20.20 -4.80
N ALA A 378 7.93 19.29 -5.76
CA ALA A 378 7.39 19.49 -7.11
C ALA A 378 5.85 19.47 -7.13
N THR A 379 5.20 18.94 -6.09
CA THR A 379 3.75 18.82 -5.99
C THR A 379 3.18 19.78 -4.95
N LYS A 380 1.91 20.16 -5.10
CA LYS A 380 1.21 21.05 -4.15
C LYS A 380 0.94 20.31 -2.81
N GLN A 381 2.00 20.16 -2.00
CA GLN A 381 1.92 19.57 -0.66
C GLN A 381 2.04 20.65 0.41
N ILE A 382 1.34 20.46 1.52
CA ILE A 382 1.37 21.30 2.72
C ILE A 382 1.56 20.43 3.95
N ALA A 383 2.50 20.77 4.84
CA ALA A 383 2.52 20.26 6.20
C ALA A 383 1.65 21.18 7.08
N PHE A 384 0.52 20.69 7.49
CA PHE A 384 -0.26 21.33 8.55
C PHE A 384 0.31 20.87 9.88
N THR A 385 0.71 21.83 10.74
CA THR A 385 1.39 21.52 12.00
C THR A 385 0.71 22.21 13.17
N LEU A 386 0.57 21.48 14.28
CA LEU A 386 -0.16 21.93 15.46
C LEU A 386 0.71 21.83 16.72
N ASP A 387 0.99 22.97 17.34
CA ASP A 387 1.69 23.02 18.60
C ASP A 387 0.73 22.82 19.77
N MET A 388 1.19 22.10 20.81
CA MET A 388 0.46 21.81 22.03
C MET A 388 1.26 22.34 23.22
N GLY A 389 1.29 23.66 23.38
CA GLY A 389 2.19 24.32 24.33
C GLY A 389 1.53 24.88 25.61
N GLY A 390 0.21 25.13 25.61
CA GLY A 390 -0.42 25.83 26.74
C GLY A 390 -1.88 25.45 26.97
N ARG A 391 -2.76 25.79 26.04
CA ARG A 391 -4.21 25.51 26.14
C ARG A 391 -4.56 24.21 25.41
N LEU A 392 -5.69 23.60 25.81
CA LEU A 392 -6.25 22.42 25.15
C LEU A 392 -7.73 22.61 24.79
N ASP A 393 -8.29 23.79 24.97
CA ASP A 393 -9.68 24.09 24.61
C ASP A 393 -9.91 23.81 23.11
N GLY A 394 -10.89 22.97 22.78
CA GLY A 394 -11.19 22.56 21.41
C GLY A 394 -10.22 21.58 20.78
N ALA A 395 -9.21 21.09 21.51
CA ALA A 395 -8.20 20.17 20.97
C ALA A 395 -8.80 18.84 20.49
N HIS A 396 -9.76 18.29 21.22
CA HIS A 396 -10.46 17.07 20.80
C HIS A 396 -11.23 17.27 19.50
N GLU A 397 -11.92 18.40 19.36
CA GLU A 397 -12.67 18.76 18.15
C GLU A 397 -11.76 18.91 16.94
N ILE A 398 -10.58 19.54 17.13
CA ILE A 398 -9.55 19.65 16.08
C ILE A 398 -9.09 18.27 15.65
N VAL A 399 -8.71 17.38 16.60
CA VAL A 399 -8.20 16.05 16.27
C VAL A 399 -9.28 15.19 15.62
N ASP A 400 -10.53 15.24 16.10
CA ASP A 400 -11.66 14.52 15.49
C ASP A 400 -11.89 15.00 14.05
N TYR A 401 -11.90 16.32 13.82
CA TYR A 401 -12.02 16.86 12.47
C TYR A 401 -10.91 16.36 11.54
N LEU A 402 -9.65 16.35 12.01
CA LEU A 402 -8.50 15.87 11.21
C LEU A 402 -8.63 14.38 10.86
N ILE A 403 -9.13 13.55 11.78
CA ILE A 403 -9.41 12.14 11.56
C ILE A 403 -10.53 11.97 10.53
N ASP A 404 -11.69 12.56 10.78
CA ASP A 404 -12.88 12.42 9.93
C ASP A 404 -12.64 12.90 8.50
N HIS A 405 -11.79 13.90 8.33
CA HIS A 405 -11.48 14.48 7.02
C HIS A 405 -10.12 14.02 6.46
N GLN A 406 -9.47 13.05 7.10
CA GLN A 406 -8.21 12.47 6.62
C GLN A 406 -7.16 13.55 6.32
N VAL A 407 -6.90 14.43 7.30
CA VAL A 407 -5.92 15.53 7.19
C VAL A 407 -4.63 15.16 7.89
N CYS A 408 -3.61 14.91 7.09
CA CYS A 408 -2.27 14.62 7.59
C CYS A 408 -1.69 15.77 8.39
N THR A 409 -1.17 15.48 9.58
CA THR A 409 -0.74 16.53 10.51
C THR A 409 0.47 16.07 11.32
N THR A 410 1.42 16.99 11.54
CA THR A 410 2.50 16.79 12.50
C THR A 410 2.22 17.63 13.75
N PHE A 411 2.16 16.97 14.89
CA PHE A 411 1.94 17.63 16.20
C PHE A 411 3.26 17.88 16.92
N PHE A 412 3.33 18.99 17.65
CA PHE A 412 4.47 19.32 18.50
C PHE A 412 3.99 19.54 19.95
N PRO A 413 3.77 18.47 20.73
CA PRO A 413 3.36 18.61 22.10
C PRO A 413 4.55 18.92 23.02
N THR A 414 4.31 19.81 24.02
CA THR A 414 5.14 19.83 25.22
C THR A 414 4.78 18.63 26.09
N SER A 415 5.79 18.02 26.73
CA SER A 415 5.50 16.83 27.52
C SER A 415 4.69 17.12 28.78
N ILE A 416 4.77 18.34 29.31
CA ILE A 416 3.97 18.72 30.48
C ILE A 416 2.48 18.81 30.12
N MET A 417 2.13 19.35 28.98
CA MET A 417 0.74 19.40 28.50
C MET A 417 0.25 18.01 28.09
N ALA A 418 1.07 17.25 27.35
CA ALA A 418 0.77 15.88 26.97
C ALA A 418 0.49 14.96 28.16
N ASN A 419 1.13 15.23 29.31
CA ASN A 419 1.03 14.41 30.52
C ASN A 419 -0.13 14.82 31.46
N THR A 420 -0.90 15.87 31.16
CA THR A 420 -2.17 16.17 31.86
C THR A 420 -3.22 15.10 31.58
N SER A 421 -4.30 15.03 32.36
CA SER A 421 -5.39 14.09 32.12
C SER A 421 -5.98 14.25 30.72
N GLU A 422 -6.27 15.49 30.32
CA GLU A 422 -6.80 15.84 29.00
C GLU A 422 -5.77 15.59 27.89
N GLY A 423 -4.52 16.02 28.10
CA GLY A 423 -3.43 15.83 27.16
C GLY A 423 -3.15 14.35 26.86
N ARG A 424 -3.19 13.47 27.85
CA ARG A 424 -3.07 12.01 27.64
C ARG A 424 -4.19 11.47 26.76
N SER A 425 -5.42 11.94 26.95
CA SER A 425 -6.57 11.55 26.10
C SER A 425 -6.37 12.00 24.65
N ILE A 426 -5.88 13.22 24.44
CA ILE A 426 -5.59 13.77 23.11
C ILE A 426 -4.44 12.99 22.46
N VAL A 427 -3.32 12.78 23.16
CA VAL A 427 -2.17 12.03 22.63
C VAL A 427 -2.53 10.58 22.34
N ALA A 428 -3.36 9.94 23.17
CA ALA A 428 -3.86 8.59 22.89
C ALA A 428 -4.69 8.54 21.60
N LYS A 429 -5.53 9.57 21.34
CA LYS A 429 -6.28 9.69 20.09
C LYS A 429 -5.35 9.90 18.89
N ILE A 430 -4.33 10.76 19.01
CA ILE A 430 -3.29 10.95 17.98
C ILE A 430 -2.54 9.66 17.70
N ALA A 431 -2.12 8.95 18.75
CA ALA A 431 -1.40 7.67 18.67
C ALA A 431 -2.25 6.54 18.10
N GLY A 432 -3.58 6.64 18.22
CA GLY A 432 -4.53 5.71 17.61
C GLY A 432 -4.60 5.81 16.07
N HIS A 433 -4.05 6.87 15.48
CA HIS A 433 -4.04 7.12 14.03
C HIS A 433 -2.64 7.41 13.49
N PRO A 434 -1.68 6.45 13.64
CA PRO A 434 -0.29 6.65 13.21
C PRO A 434 -0.17 6.83 11.69
N GLU A 435 -1.17 6.44 10.92
CA GLU A 435 -1.24 6.61 9.47
C GLU A 435 -1.52 8.07 9.05
N LEU A 436 -2.13 8.87 9.92
CA LEU A 436 -2.45 10.28 9.68
C LEU A 436 -1.46 11.22 10.37
N PHE A 437 -0.93 10.80 11.52
CA PHE A 437 -0.32 11.71 12.47
C PHE A 437 1.13 11.38 12.78
N GLU A 438 1.92 12.42 12.89
CA GLU A 438 3.30 12.39 13.33
C GLU A 438 3.48 13.30 14.54
N ILE A 439 4.40 12.96 15.45
CA ILE A 439 4.71 13.76 16.63
C ILE A 439 6.16 14.25 16.56
N GLY A 440 6.38 15.53 16.74
CA GLY A 440 7.68 16.14 17.03
C GLY A 440 7.74 16.60 18.47
N ASN A 441 8.87 17.15 18.91
CA ASN A 441 9.12 17.58 20.29
C ASN A 441 8.99 19.10 20.43
N HIS A 442 8.21 19.57 21.43
CA HIS A 442 8.07 20.99 21.75
C HIS A 442 8.59 21.33 23.16
N THR A 443 9.56 20.52 23.64
CA THR A 443 10.19 20.63 24.97
C THR A 443 9.31 20.15 26.13
N VAL A 444 9.86 20.19 27.35
CA VAL A 444 9.09 19.86 28.55
C VAL A 444 8.16 21.01 28.92
N HIS A 445 8.73 22.22 29.15
CA HIS A 445 8.04 23.31 29.82
C HIS A 445 7.70 24.50 28.92
N HIS A 446 7.95 24.44 27.61
CA HIS A 446 7.73 25.56 26.70
C HIS A 446 8.59 26.81 27.03
N CYS A 447 9.86 26.60 27.42
CA CYS A 447 10.78 27.70 27.73
C CYS A 447 11.37 28.38 26.48
N ASP A 448 11.56 29.71 26.52
CA ASP A 448 12.43 30.38 25.54
C ASP A 448 13.89 30.00 25.83
N MET A 449 14.44 29.13 25.01
CA MET A 449 15.79 28.58 25.23
C MET A 449 16.93 29.52 24.88
N VAL A 450 16.65 30.65 24.27
CA VAL A 450 17.64 31.68 23.92
C VAL A 450 17.66 32.77 24.95
N ASN A 451 16.50 33.30 25.32
CA ASN A 451 16.38 34.49 26.16
C ASN A 451 16.03 34.18 27.61
N GLY A 452 15.58 32.95 27.87
CA GLY A 452 14.99 32.60 29.18
C GLY A 452 13.55 33.11 29.28
N GLY A 453 12.86 32.66 30.31
CA GLY A 453 11.45 33.00 30.56
C GLY A 453 10.50 32.14 29.73
N GLY A 454 9.25 32.58 29.60
CA GLY A 454 8.17 31.76 29.09
C GLY A 454 7.79 30.65 30.06
N GLY A 455 7.29 29.55 29.49
CA GLY A 455 7.00 28.33 30.26
C GLY A 455 5.54 28.15 30.64
N SER A 456 5.14 26.89 30.64
CA SER A 456 3.86 26.42 31.13
C SER A 456 4.08 25.20 32.03
N PRO A 457 3.52 25.18 33.26
CA PRO A 457 2.82 26.27 33.94
C PRO A 457 3.74 27.46 34.27
N SER A 458 3.18 28.55 34.79
CA SER A 458 3.94 29.77 35.18
C SER A 458 5.03 29.51 36.22
N SER A 459 4.97 28.40 36.97
CA SER A 459 5.99 27.92 37.90
C SER A 459 7.13 27.12 37.22
N ALA A 460 7.12 26.99 35.89
CA ALA A 460 8.16 26.27 35.15
C ALA A 460 9.56 26.87 35.42
N PRO A 461 10.64 26.05 35.35
CA PRO A 461 11.99 26.49 35.69
C PRO A 461 12.63 27.39 34.61
N CYS A 462 11.86 27.96 33.70
CA CYS A 462 12.31 28.79 32.58
C CYS A 462 12.92 30.13 32.98
N GLN A 463 12.84 30.50 34.26
CA GLN A 463 13.43 31.73 34.79
C GLN A 463 14.94 31.62 35.08
N VAL A 464 15.48 30.39 35.10
CA VAL A 464 16.90 30.15 35.30
C VAL A 464 17.70 30.29 34.00
N ALA A 465 19.04 30.43 34.14
CA ALA A 465 19.91 30.51 32.98
C ALA A 465 19.79 29.26 32.10
N MET A 466 19.66 29.45 30.80
CA MET A 466 19.54 28.40 29.79
C MET A 466 20.89 27.72 29.53
N THR A 467 21.33 26.86 30.43
CA THR A 467 22.55 26.08 30.29
C THR A 467 22.36 24.94 29.26
N LYS A 468 23.48 24.48 28.66
CA LYS A 468 23.47 23.30 27.81
C LYS A 468 22.73 22.12 28.45
N THR A 469 23.06 21.80 29.70
CA THR A 469 22.44 20.70 30.41
C THR A 469 20.93 20.87 30.59
N PHE A 470 20.47 22.11 30.84
CA PHE A 470 19.05 22.41 30.97
C PHE A 470 18.35 22.22 29.61
N ILE A 471 18.88 22.81 28.54
CA ILE A 471 18.33 22.70 27.18
C ILE A 471 18.23 21.23 26.75
N GLN A 472 19.28 20.44 26.99
CA GLN A 472 19.26 19.01 26.63
C GLN A 472 18.22 18.22 27.45
N LYS A 473 18.02 18.54 28.75
CA LYS A 473 16.97 17.94 29.55
C LYS A 473 15.56 18.30 29.12
N GLU A 474 15.35 19.50 28.59
CA GLU A 474 14.07 19.91 28.00
C GLU A 474 13.67 19.01 26.79
N LEU A 475 14.64 18.57 26.00
CA LEU A 475 14.37 17.68 24.86
C LEU A 475 14.30 16.21 25.31
N THR A 476 15.27 15.70 26.05
CA THR A 476 15.32 14.28 26.45
C THR A 476 14.21 13.93 27.45
N GLY A 477 13.86 14.85 28.34
CA GLY A 477 12.73 14.67 29.26
C GLY A 477 11.40 14.63 28.52
N ALA A 478 11.23 15.48 27.51
CA ALA A 478 10.05 15.45 26.66
C ALA A 478 9.96 14.14 25.85
N GLU A 479 11.08 13.69 25.23
CA GLU A 479 11.13 12.43 24.48
C GLU A 479 10.62 11.25 25.30
N THR A 480 11.15 11.09 26.52
CA THR A 480 10.77 9.99 27.41
C THR A 480 9.26 9.92 27.65
N VAL A 481 8.62 11.07 27.86
CA VAL A 481 7.18 11.13 28.10
C VAL A 481 6.39 10.90 26.81
N LEU A 482 6.77 11.58 25.74
CA LEU A 482 6.05 11.52 24.46
C LEU A 482 6.12 10.11 23.85
N GLU A 483 7.30 9.48 23.85
CA GLU A 483 7.45 8.10 23.38
C GLU A 483 6.63 7.12 24.22
N SER A 484 6.60 7.31 25.56
CA SER A 484 5.79 6.48 26.45
C SER A 484 4.28 6.63 26.19
N LEU A 485 3.80 7.83 25.85
CA LEU A 485 2.39 8.10 25.63
C LEU A 485 1.92 7.76 24.22
N ALA A 486 2.75 8.02 23.22
CA ALA A 486 2.38 7.90 21.81
C ALA A 486 2.89 6.61 21.15
N GLY A 487 3.78 5.87 21.80
CA GLY A 487 4.37 4.65 21.21
C GLY A 487 5.30 4.93 20.01
N MET A 488 5.67 6.21 19.78
CA MET A 488 6.54 6.61 18.69
C MET A 488 7.55 7.69 19.16
N PRO A 489 8.79 7.68 18.65
CA PRO A 489 9.78 8.70 19.02
C PRO A 489 9.42 10.06 18.40
N ALA A 490 9.79 11.17 19.03
CA ALA A 490 9.60 12.53 18.49
C ALA A 490 10.82 13.03 17.70
N ASN A 491 12.04 12.51 17.99
CA ASN A 491 13.23 12.85 17.20
C ASN A 491 13.13 12.38 15.74
N PRO A 492 13.79 13.02 14.77
CA PRO A 492 14.74 14.12 14.90
C PRO A 492 14.10 15.52 14.89
N TYR A 493 12.77 15.63 14.92
CA TYR A 493 12.05 16.88 14.81
C TYR A 493 11.82 17.54 16.17
N TRP A 494 12.19 18.81 16.27
CA TRP A 494 11.78 19.64 17.38
C TRP A 494 11.38 21.02 16.88
N ARG A 495 10.47 21.65 17.58
CA ARG A 495 10.09 23.03 17.35
C ARG A 495 10.42 23.87 18.57
N PRO A 496 11.24 24.92 18.42
CA PRO A 496 11.57 25.80 19.53
C PRO A 496 10.34 26.59 19.97
N PRO A 497 10.01 26.62 21.28
CA PRO A 497 9.00 27.53 21.80
C PRO A 497 9.25 28.98 21.35
N PHE A 498 8.19 29.69 21.04
CA PHE A 498 8.21 31.07 20.52
C PHE A 498 8.98 31.24 19.20
N GLY A 499 9.37 30.15 18.54
CA GLY A 499 10.29 30.20 17.40
C GLY A 499 11.72 30.60 17.77
N SER A 500 12.05 30.66 19.06
CA SER A 500 13.32 31.20 19.56
C SER A 500 14.45 30.17 19.45
N HIS A 501 15.38 30.38 18.55
CA HIS A 501 16.54 29.51 18.37
C HIS A 501 17.78 30.27 17.86
N ASN A 502 18.98 29.78 18.17
CA ASN A 502 20.25 30.23 17.59
C ASN A 502 21.16 29.02 17.32
N SER A 503 22.33 29.24 16.73
CA SER A 503 23.27 28.17 16.40
C SER A 503 23.74 27.38 17.62
N THR A 504 23.92 28.04 18.75
CA THR A 504 24.35 27.41 20.01
C THR A 504 23.28 26.45 20.54
N VAL A 505 22.03 26.91 20.64
CA VAL A 505 20.90 26.07 21.09
C VAL A 505 20.72 24.88 20.14
N ARG A 506 20.75 25.12 18.82
CA ARG A 506 20.66 24.02 17.83
C ARG A 506 21.81 23.02 17.97
N GLY A 507 23.02 23.49 18.30
CA GLY A 507 24.15 22.60 18.58
C GLY A 507 23.89 21.70 19.78
N TYR A 508 23.38 22.27 20.87
CA TYR A 508 23.08 21.51 22.09
C TYR A 508 21.99 20.45 21.89
N VAL A 509 20.91 20.77 21.16
CA VAL A 509 19.82 19.83 20.94
C VAL A 509 20.20 18.75 19.91
N ALA A 510 21.07 19.05 18.96
CA ALA A 510 21.56 18.08 17.99
C ALA A 510 22.40 16.98 18.64
N GLU A 511 23.15 17.28 19.69
CA GLU A 511 23.93 16.27 20.44
C GLU A 511 23.04 15.20 21.10
N VAL A 512 21.75 15.49 21.31
CA VAL A 512 20.77 14.56 21.87
C VAL A 512 19.75 14.08 20.84
N GLY A 513 20.09 14.16 19.54
CA GLY A 513 19.32 13.55 18.46
C GLY A 513 18.35 14.48 17.72
N TYR A 514 18.22 15.75 18.14
CA TYR A 514 17.29 16.69 17.52
C TYR A 514 17.99 17.58 16.50
N THR A 515 18.17 17.06 15.28
CA THR A 515 18.90 17.74 14.21
C THR A 515 18.00 18.56 13.31
N LYS A 516 16.68 18.41 13.38
CA LYS A 516 15.70 19.09 12.54
C LYS A 516 14.92 20.12 13.35
N THR A 517 15.36 21.41 13.26
CA THR A 517 14.64 22.53 13.85
C THR A 517 13.51 22.94 12.91
N VAL A 518 12.27 22.66 13.29
CA VAL A 518 11.09 22.89 12.45
C VAL A 518 10.50 24.26 12.78
N MET A 519 10.52 25.11 11.80
CA MET A 519 9.87 26.42 11.80
C MET A 519 8.62 26.38 10.91
N TRP A 520 8.17 27.50 10.43
CA TRP A 520 7.00 27.63 9.55
C TRP A 520 7.20 28.75 8.52
N SER A 521 6.47 28.66 7.45
CA SER A 521 6.40 29.74 6.43
C SER A 521 5.03 30.41 6.40
N ARG A 522 4.05 29.87 7.13
CA ARG A 522 2.73 30.47 7.37
C ARG A 522 2.38 30.33 8.83
N ASP A 523 2.02 31.45 9.47
CA ASP A 523 1.54 31.52 10.84
C ASP A 523 0.08 31.94 10.85
N THR A 524 -0.79 31.15 11.45
CA THR A 524 -2.21 31.45 11.56
C THR A 524 -2.50 32.53 12.62
N ILE A 525 -1.58 32.69 13.59
CA ILE A 525 -1.73 33.58 14.76
C ILE A 525 -3.02 33.25 15.55
N ASP A 526 -3.40 31.97 15.57
CA ASP A 526 -4.59 31.47 16.27
C ASP A 526 -4.42 31.42 17.81
N TRP A 527 -3.19 31.61 18.27
CA TRP A 527 -2.85 31.75 19.68
C TRP A 527 -3.25 33.13 20.27
N ASP A 528 -3.49 34.12 19.43
CA ASP A 528 -3.95 35.45 19.83
C ASP A 528 -5.49 35.48 19.92
N PRO A 529 -6.08 35.81 21.11
CA PRO A 529 -7.53 35.84 21.29
C PRO A 529 -8.25 36.84 20.40
N ASP A 530 -7.55 37.88 19.91
CA ASP A 530 -8.12 38.90 19.04
C ASP A 530 -8.11 38.51 17.55
N THR A 531 -7.41 37.43 17.19
CA THR A 531 -7.42 36.91 15.82
C THR A 531 -8.76 36.26 15.48
N THR A 532 -9.44 36.77 14.46
CA THR A 532 -10.74 36.23 14.02
C THR A 532 -10.59 34.96 13.18
N THR A 533 -11.65 34.13 13.11
CA THR A 533 -11.72 32.95 12.24
C THR A 533 -11.35 33.29 10.78
N GLN A 534 -11.87 34.41 10.25
CA GLN A 534 -11.57 34.85 8.89
C GLN A 534 -10.08 35.20 8.69
N GLN A 535 -9.43 35.79 9.70
CA GLN A 535 -8.00 36.09 9.63
C GLN A 535 -7.15 34.82 9.64
N ILE A 536 -7.50 33.81 10.47
CA ILE A 536 -6.84 32.50 10.48
C ILE A 536 -6.93 31.88 9.07
N VAL A 537 -8.13 31.81 8.49
CA VAL A 537 -8.35 31.28 7.14
C VAL A 537 -7.51 32.05 6.12
N SER A 538 -7.57 33.38 6.13
CA SER A 538 -6.82 34.20 5.19
C SER A 538 -5.31 33.99 5.31
N ARG A 539 -4.76 33.96 6.52
CA ARG A 539 -3.31 33.73 6.76
C ARG A 539 -2.85 32.37 6.24
N ALA A 540 -3.66 31.34 6.39
CA ALA A 540 -3.33 30.00 5.92
C ALA A 540 -3.44 29.85 4.38
N THR A 541 -4.38 30.59 3.74
CA THR A 541 -4.81 30.27 2.36
C THR A 541 -4.57 31.39 1.33
N VAL A 542 -4.31 32.64 1.77
CA VAL A 542 -4.22 33.81 0.87
C VAL A 542 -2.91 34.59 1.09
N PRO A 543 -2.13 34.89 0.01
CA PRO A 543 -2.24 34.27 -1.32
C PRO A 543 -2.02 32.76 -1.24
N ALA A 544 -2.40 32.01 -2.28
CA ALA A 544 -2.20 30.56 -2.30
C ALA A 544 -0.74 30.23 -1.91
N PRO A 545 -0.53 29.37 -0.88
CA PRO A 545 0.82 29.13 -0.36
C PRO A 545 1.72 28.41 -1.38
N PRO A 546 3.02 28.66 -1.40
CA PRO A 546 3.94 27.83 -2.19
C PRO A 546 3.83 26.35 -1.83
N ALA A 547 4.13 25.46 -2.81
CA ALA A 547 4.26 24.04 -2.52
C ALA A 547 5.35 23.82 -1.46
N GLY A 548 5.11 22.88 -0.54
CA GLY A 548 6.03 22.61 0.57
C GLY A 548 5.94 23.59 1.74
N THR A 549 4.90 24.41 1.79
CA THR A 549 4.61 25.30 2.93
C THR A 549 4.37 24.49 4.21
N ILE A 550 4.98 24.96 5.32
CA ILE A 550 4.66 24.52 6.67
C ILE A 550 3.73 25.57 7.30
N VAL A 551 2.54 25.16 7.67
CA VAL A 551 1.55 26.01 8.34
C VAL A 551 1.60 25.74 9.84
N LEU A 552 1.77 26.78 10.65
CA LEU A 552 1.67 26.75 12.10
C LEU A 552 0.24 27.07 12.54
N ALA A 553 -0.31 26.23 13.38
CA ALA A 553 -1.50 26.48 14.21
C ALA A 553 -1.32 25.79 15.57
N HIS A 554 -2.30 25.92 16.46
CA HIS A 554 -2.22 25.38 17.82
C HIS A 554 -3.42 24.49 18.15
N LEU A 555 -3.20 23.40 18.88
CA LEU A 555 -4.28 22.51 19.36
C LEU A 555 -5.26 23.23 20.30
N GLY A 556 -4.77 24.24 21.03
CA GLY A 556 -5.60 25.10 21.89
C GLY A 556 -5.76 26.51 21.33
N GLY A 557 -5.64 26.70 20.02
CA GLY A 557 -5.86 27.99 19.36
C GLY A 557 -7.30 28.47 19.54
N TYR A 558 -7.48 29.77 19.81
CA TYR A 558 -8.78 30.32 20.24
C TYR A 558 -9.92 30.07 19.26
N ARG A 559 -9.65 30.04 17.95
CA ARG A 559 -10.68 29.87 16.90
C ARG A 559 -10.26 28.84 15.85
N THR A 560 -9.28 28.01 16.17
CA THR A 560 -8.79 26.96 15.28
C THR A 560 -9.88 25.96 14.94
N PRO A 561 -10.71 25.45 15.88
CA PRO A 561 -11.82 24.56 15.55
C PRO A 561 -12.75 25.16 14.48
N ASP A 562 -13.13 26.41 14.63
CA ASP A 562 -14.04 27.11 13.70
C ASP A 562 -13.41 27.38 12.32
N ALA A 563 -12.10 27.64 12.28
CA ALA A 563 -11.37 27.98 11.06
C ALA A 563 -10.97 26.75 10.22
N LEU A 564 -10.65 25.66 10.89
CA LEU A 564 -10.05 24.46 10.29
C LEU A 564 -10.84 23.89 9.10
N PRO A 565 -12.20 23.75 9.16
CA PRO A 565 -12.99 23.28 8.03
C PRO A 565 -12.81 24.12 6.76
N THR A 566 -12.80 25.44 6.92
CA THR A 566 -12.63 26.37 5.80
C THR A 566 -11.19 26.37 5.28
N VAL A 567 -10.19 26.30 6.16
CA VAL A 567 -8.77 26.18 5.76
C VAL A 567 -8.55 24.91 4.92
N VAL A 568 -9.01 23.76 5.42
CA VAL A 568 -8.82 22.46 4.75
C VAL A 568 -9.55 22.43 3.40
N SER A 569 -10.82 22.83 3.35
CA SER A 569 -11.59 22.83 2.11
C SER A 569 -11.03 23.80 1.06
N THR A 570 -10.59 24.99 1.49
CA THR A 570 -9.98 25.99 0.59
C THR A 570 -8.68 25.47 0.01
N LEU A 571 -7.76 24.94 0.83
CA LEU A 571 -6.49 24.41 0.34
C LEU A 571 -6.70 23.21 -0.61
N ARG A 572 -7.63 22.31 -0.28
CA ARG A 572 -8.00 21.21 -1.19
C ARG A 572 -8.57 21.69 -2.52
N SER A 573 -9.45 22.70 -2.50
CA SER A 573 -10.01 23.29 -3.74
C SER A 573 -8.92 23.96 -4.62
N GLN A 574 -7.86 24.47 -3.99
CA GLN A 574 -6.67 25.01 -4.67
C GLN A 574 -5.72 23.89 -5.17
N GLY A 575 -6.05 22.61 -4.94
CA GLY A 575 -5.31 21.44 -5.39
C GLY A 575 -4.17 21.02 -4.46
N TYR A 576 -4.15 21.46 -3.19
CA TYR A 576 -3.17 21.00 -2.20
C TYR A 576 -3.57 19.67 -1.57
N THR A 577 -2.55 18.87 -1.27
CA THR A 577 -2.65 17.68 -0.41
C THR A 577 -1.93 17.94 0.90
N PHE A 578 -2.48 17.41 1.98
CA PHE A 578 -1.85 17.47 3.29
C PHE A 578 -0.86 16.30 3.46
N THR A 579 0.22 16.53 4.18
CA THR A 579 1.24 15.52 4.45
C THR A 579 1.92 15.78 5.80
N THR A 580 2.50 14.75 6.42
CA THR A 580 3.37 14.94 7.58
C THR A 580 4.73 15.50 7.14
N LEU A 581 5.53 15.99 8.08
CA LEU A 581 6.88 16.50 7.79
C LEU A 581 7.80 15.41 7.25
N SER A 582 7.71 14.19 7.78
CA SER A 582 8.53 13.06 7.31
C SER A 582 8.21 12.64 5.89
N ASP A 583 6.98 12.84 5.44
CA ASP A 583 6.50 12.45 4.13
C ASP A 583 6.44 13.60 3.11
N MET A 584 6.69 14.84 3.54
CA MET A 584 6.83 15.97 2.64
C MET A 584 8.16 15.88 1.90
N ARG A 585 8.15 15.31 0.70
CA ARG A 585 9.33 15.15 -0.18
C ARG A 585 8.91 15.15 -1.65
N ASP A 586 9.90 15.35 -2.54
CA ASP A 586 9.76 15.20 -3.99
C ASP A 586 9.57 13.76 -4.43
#